data_e18825d64661fe47954eaf0a423b1b1b
#
_entry.id   e18825d64661fe47954eaf0a423b1b1b
#
_cell.length_a   1.000
_cell.length_b   1.000
_cell.length_c   1.000
_cell.angle_alpha   90.00
_cell.angle_beta   90.00
_cell.angle_gamma   90.00
#
_symmetry.space_group_name_H-M   'P 1'
#
loop_
_entity.id
_entity.type
_entity.pdbx_description
1 polymer ?
#
loop_
_entity_poly.entity_id
_entity_poly.type
_entity_poly.pdbx_seq_one_letter_code
_entity_poly.pdbx_strand_id
1 'polypeptide(L)'
;MATTKVDSKVKQPDYVSPNFDGDFRLLELTLHSPNNRDVVQLNSSSVFQQMEIFEDLFSNVLRGTLTILDSQGLAELFPFIGEETLIMTFYTPGGEGTSSERNRTSRTTIEEANRQRFKVYDIIETGTKERTKIYKMFFVSEEYVFNMKNKVSKGYKGTEYSDIVKDLMIKLNQNIKSEFHKKLFVEKTLSMQNVIVPNWTPFQAINFCASRSLSADLESQEQNDITTSPPPRPVGSLFVFYEKLGAGFFYESLESLIIKQKMVGDLPLYQYAPKL
;
A
#
# COMPACT_ATOMS: atom_id res chain seq x y z
N MET A 1 40.70 2.22 -24.22
CA MET A 1 39.93 3.15 -23.35
C MET A 1 39.26 2.29 -22.29
N ALA A 2 39.74 2.38 -21.07
CA ALA A 2 39.27 1.58 -19.95
C ALA A 2 38.11 2.30 -19.25
N THR A 3 36.93 1.68 -19.24
CA THR A 3 35.76 2.15 -18.51
C THR A 3 35.92 1.78 -17.04
N THR A 4 36.22 2.77 -16.23
CA THR A 4 36.27 2.66 -14.76
C THR A 4 34.84 2.48 -14.24
N LYS A 5 34.52 1.29 -13.74
CA LYS A 5 33.31 1.07 -12.91
C LYS A 5 33.53 1.77 -11.58
N VAL A 6 32.73 2.78 -11.31
CA VAL A 6 32.64 3.39 -9.98
C VAL A 6 31.78 2.51 -9.10
N ASP A 7 32.44 1.74 -8.25
CA ASP A 7 31.80 0.98 -7.15
C ASP A 7 31.46 1.96 -6.03
N SER A 8 30.27 2.56 -6.06
CA SER A 8 29.78 3.39 -4.96
C SER A 8 29.06 2.54 -3.91
N LYS A 9 29.82 1.70 -3.20
CA LYS A 9 29.38 1.20 -1.89
C LYS A 9 29.58 2.33 -0.86
N VAL A 10 28.60 3.18 -0.74
CA VAL A 10 28.51 4.10 0.40
C VAL A 10 28.31 3.24 1.65
N LYS A 11 29.36 3.07 2.43
CA LYS A 11 29.26 2.52 3.79
C LYS A 11 28.40 3.49 4.61
N GLN A 12 27.16 3.12 4.86
CA GLN A 12 26.34 3.82 5.85
C GLN A 12 26.94 3.55 7.24
N PRO A 13 27.03 4.58 8.11
CA PRO A 13 27.50 4.38 9.47
C PRO A 13 26.55 3.43 10.21
N ASP A 14 27.12 2.50 10.97
CA ASP A 14 26.42 1.60 11.87
C ASP A 14 25.81 2.42 13.04
N TYR A 15 24.71 3.10 12.77
CA TYR A 15 23.92 3.74 13.82
C TYR A 15 23.02 2.68 14.44
N VAL A 16 23.46 2.13 15.56
CA VAL A 16 22.57 1.41 16.48
C VAL A 16 21.81 2.47 17.26
N SER A 17 20.72 2.97 16.69
CA SER A 17 19.77 3.77 17.47
C SER A 17 18.99 2.84 18.40
N PRO A 18 18.74 3.22 19.65
CA PRO A 18 17.81 2.49 20.50
C PRO A 18 16.45 2.39 19.78
N ASN A 19 15.88 1.19 19.74
CA ASN A 19 14.58 0.93 19.13
C ASN A 19 13.51 1.64 19.98
N PHE A 20 13.10 2.82 19.57
CA PHE A 20 11.92 3.47 20.12
C PHE A 20 10.70 3.08 19.26
N ASP A 21 9.61 2.77 19.93
CA ASP A 21 8.32 2.58 19.27
C ASP A 21 7.97 3.87 18.51
N GLY A 22 7.77 3.76 17.19
CA GLY A 22 7.49 4.89 16.32
C GLY A 22 8.70 5.40 15.52
N ASP A 23 9.90 4.85 15.70
CA ASP A 23 11.01 5.15 14.81
C ASP A 23 10.76 4.55 13.43
N PHE A 24 11.15 5.27 12.38
CA PHE A 24 11.19 4.75 11.03
C PHE A 24 12.54 5.05 10.38
N ARG A 25 12.94 4.20 9.47
CA ARG A 25 14.16 4.41 8.68
C ARG A 25 13.80 4.49 7.20
N LEU A 26 14.03 5.66 6.63
CA LEU A 26 13.83 5.92 5.21
C LEU A 26 15.08 5.50 4.44
N LEU A 27 14.96 4.50 3.58
CA LEU A 27 16.05 3.94 2.78
C LEU A 27 16.13 4.59 1.41
N GLU A 28 14.98 4.76 0.75
CA GLU A 28 14.84 5.37 -0.57
C GLU A 28 13.65 6.33 -0.54
N LEU A 29 13.86 7.52 -1.06
CA LEU A 29 12.79 8.44 -1.40
C LEU A 29 13.23 9.21 -2.64
N THR A 30 12.65 8.83 -3.77
CA THR A 30 13.00 9.40 -5.08
C THR A 30 11.78 9.90 -5.81
N LEU A 31 11.90 11.06 -6.43
CA LEU A 31 10.90 11.65 -7.28
C LEU A 31 11.34 11.56 -8.73
N HIS A 32 10.52 10.94 -9.55
CA HIS A 32 10.78 10.74 -10.98
C HIS A 32 9.87 11.63 -11.81
N SER A 33 10.44 12.32 -12.80
CA SER A 33 9.64 13.09 -13.76
C SER A 33 8.70 12.15 -14.55
N PRO A 34 7.59 12.66 -15.10
CA PRO A 34 6.68 11.85 -15.90
C PRO A 34 7.34 11.13 -17.06
N ASN A 35 8.38 11.71 -17.63
CA ASN A 35 9.16 11.13 -18.71
C ASN A 35 10.25 10.16 -18.25
N ASN A 36 10.39 9.92 -16.95
CA ASN A 36 11.45 9.11 -16.30
C ASN A 36 12.89 9.49 -16.71
N ARG A 37 13.11 10.71 -17.18
CA ARG A 37 14.46 11.18 -17.59
C ARG A 37 15.21 11.76 -16.40
N ASP A 38 14.49 12.43 -15.53
CA ASP A 38 15.06 13.12 -14.39
C ASP A 38 14.59 12.47 -13.09
N VAL A 39 15.52 12.31 -12.17
CA VAL A 39 15.28 11.69 -10.86
C VAL A 39 15.91 12.55 -9.79
N VAL A 40 15.13 12.92 -8.78
CA VAL A 40 15.60 13.66 -7.61
C VAL A 40 15.53 12.79 -6.38
N GLN A 41 16.60 12.76 -5.60
CA GLN A 41 16.62 12.08 -4.31
C GLN A 41 16.17 13.04 -3.21
N LEU A 42 15.17 12.63 -2.44
CA LEU A 42 14.54 13.43 -1.38
C LEU A 42 14.83 12.90 0.02
N ASN A 43 15.61 11.81 0.16
CA ASN A 43 15.89 11.15 1.44
C ASN A 43 16.96 11.86 2.30
N SER A 44 17.47 12.99 1.85
CA SER A 44 18.40 13.82 2.64
C SER A 44 17.67 14.50 3.79
N SER A 45 18.26 14.51 4.98
CA SER A 45 17.74 15.23 6.15
C SER A 45 17.61 16.75 5.94
N SER A 46 18.30 17.30 4.96
CA SER A 46 18.19 18.72 4.59
C SER A 46 17.00 19.01 3.66
N VAL A 47 16.43 17.98 3.02
CA VAL A 47 15.32 18.10 2.08
C VAL A 47 14.04 17.52 2.66
N PHE A 48 14.10 16.30 3.22
CA PHE A 48 12.97 15.63 3.83
C PHE A 48 12.56 16.29 5.15
N GLN A 49 11.30 16.66 5.30
CA GLN A 49 10.77 17.22 6.53
C GLN A 49 9.77 16.28 7.19
N GLN A 50 8.74 15.88 6.48
CA GLN A 50 7.63 15.10 7.03
C GLN A 50 6.96 14.26 5.95
N MET A 51 6.52 13.05 6.32
CA MET A 51 5.71 12.20 5.47
C MET A 51 4.56 11.62 6.29
N GLU A 52 3.38 11.63 5.71
CA GLU A 52 2.17 11.03 6.28
C GLU A 52 1.59 10.07 5.27
N ILE A 53 1.30 8.84 5.67
CA ILE A 53 0.63 7.83 4.85
C ILE A 53 -0.67 7.46 5.55
N PHE A 54 -1.77 7.52 4.83
CA PHE A 54 -3.11 7.20 5.33
C PHE A 54 -3.52 5.83 4.80
N GLU A 55 -3.66 4.90 5.72
CA GLU A 55 -4.21 3.57 5.51
C GLU A 55 -5.62 3.54 6.11
N ASP A 56 -6.62 3.28 5.28
CA ASP A 56 -8.03 3.32 5.66
C ASP A 56 -8.75 2.10 5.08
N LEU A 57 -9.40 1.33 5.94
CA LEU A 57 -10.15 0.13 5.58
C LEU A 57 -11.28 0.39 4.57
N PHE A 58 -11.81 1.58 4.54
CA PHE A 58 -12.88 1.99 3.63
C PHE A 58 -12.38 2.77 2.40
N SER A 59 -11.05 2.96 2.30
CA SER A 59 -10.40 3.54 1.13
C SER A 59 -9.81 2.45 0.25
N ASN A 60 -10.06 2.50 -1.05
CA ASN A 60 -9.55 1.48 -1.96
C ASN A 60 -8.02 1.54 -2.13
N VAL A 61 -7.39 2.66 -1.80
CA VAL A 61 -5.96 2.90 -2.04
C VAL A 61 -5.32 3.73 -0.94
N LEU A 62 -4.01 3.59 -0.81
CA LEU A 62 -3.21 4.44 0.07
C LEU A 62 -3.09 5.84 -0.51
N ARG A 63 -3.09 6.82 0.38
CA ARG A 63 -2.83 8.23 0.10
C ARG A 63 -1.83 8.76 1.10
N GLY A 64 -1.21 9.87 0.77
CA GLY A 64 -0.34 10.52 1.73
C GLY A 64 0.09 11.90 1.33
N THR A 65 0.84 12.50 2.22
CA THR A 65 1.47 13.80 2.00
C THR A 65 2.95 13.74 2.30
N LEU A 66 3.75 14.46 1.53
CA LEU A 66 5.17 14.60 1.69
C LEU A 66 5.52 16.09 1.74
N THR A 67 6.16 16.53 2.82
CA THR A 67 6.65 17.89 2.95
C THR A 67 8.15 17.90 2.77
N ILE A 68 8.63 18.73 1.86
CA ILE A 68 10.06 18.92 1.56
C ILE A 68 10.49 20.35 1.73
N LEU A 69 11.77 20.52 2.05
CA LEU A 69 12.45 21.81 2.14
C LEU A 69 13.34 21.98 0.90
N ASP A 70 13.07 22.98 0.11
CA ASP A 70 13.88 23.33 -1.06
C ASP A 70 14.75 24.56 -0.79
N SER A 71 15.97 24.32 -0.38
CA SER A 71 17.01 25.34 -0.22
C SER A 71 17.96 25.43 -1.40
N GLN A 72 17.86 24.49 -2.36
CA GLN A 72 18.77 24.35 -3.49
C GLN A 72 18.15 24.75 -4.82
N GLY A 73 16.86 25.13 -4.83
CA GLY A 73 16.14 25.44 -6.07
C GLY A 73 15.77 24.18 -6.85
N LEU A 74 15.41 23.11 -6.15
CA LEU A 74 14.99 21.83 -6.76
C LEU A 74 13.83 22.04 -7.74
N ALA A 75 12.87 22.90 -7.39
CA ALA A 75 11.73 23.21 -8.24
C ALA A 75 12.12 23.94 -9.54
N GLU A 76 13.26 24.60 -9.58
CA GLU A 76 13.78 25.26 -10.79
C GLU A 76 14.55 24.28 -11.67
N LEU A 77 15.29 23.36 -11.05
CA LEU A 77 16.05 22.32 -11.74
C LEU A 77 15.16 21.15 -12.20
N PHE A 78 14.17 20.82 -11.41
CA PHE A 78 13.19 19.76 -11.64
C PHE A 78 11.79 20.35 -11.46
N PRO A 79 11.19 20.90 -12.53
CA PRO A 79 9.89 21.54 -12.43
C PRO A 79 8.82 20.55 -12.00
N PHE A 80 8.19 20.86 -10.87
CA PHE A 80 7.09 20.07 -10.33
C PHE A 80 5.81 20.37 -11.10
N ILE A 81 5.20 19.38 -11.70
CA ILE A 81 3.98 19.53 -12.51
C ILE A 81 2.77 18.78 -11.94
N GLY A 82 2.96 17.97 -10.89
CA GLY A 82 1.88 17.18 -10.27
C GLY A 82 1.54 15.87 -10.98
N GLU A 83 2.48 15.33 -11.77
CA GLU A 83 2.36 14.02 -12.44
C GLU A 83 3.55 13.11 -12.15
N GLU A 84 4.38 13.48 -11.21
CA GLU A 84 5.59 12.77 -10.85
C GLU A 84 5.27 11.40 -10.24
N THR A 85 6.27 10.53 -10.34
CA THR A 85 6.23 9.23 -9.65
C THR A 85 7.13 9.29 -8.43
N LEU A 86 6.55 9.07 -7.26
CA LEU A 86 7.26 8.98 -6.00
C LEU A 86 7.53 7.50 -5.70
N ILE A 87 8.80 7.15 -5.51
CA ILE A 87 9.21 5.82 -5.07
C ILE A 87 9.80 5.95 -3.69
N MET A 88 9.32 5.12 -2.77
CA MET A 88 9.79 5.12 -1.40
C MET A 88 10.02 3.70 -0.88
N THR A 89 11.04 3.57 -0.04
CA THR A 89 11.33 2.37 0.73
C THR A 89 11.67 2.78 2.15
N PHE A 90 10.94 2.26 3.11
CA PHE A 90 11.19 2.50 4.52
C PHE A 90 10.82 1.28 5.35
N TYR A 91 11.30 1.23 6.57
CA TYR A 91 10.86 0.25 7.55
C TYR A 91 10.76 0.88 8.94
N THR A 92 9.90 0.29 9.76
CA THR A 92 9.74 0.65 11.17
C THR A 92 10.45 -0.40 12.02
N PRO A 93 11.50 -0.02 12.77
CA PRO A 93 12.14 -0.93 13.71
C PRO A 93 11.13 -1.29 14.82
N GLY A 94 11.03 -2.55 15.19
CA GLY A 94 10.14 -3.00 16.28
C GLY A 94 8.85 -3.70 15.84
N GLY A 95 8.48 -3.67 14.56
CA GLY A 95 7.36 -4.45 14.01
C GLY A 95 7.66 -5.96 13.85
N GLU A 96 8.88 -6.39 14.15
CA GLU A 96 9.29 -7.79 14.11
C GLU A 96 9.46 -8.34 15.52
N GLY A 97 8.63 -9.35 15.86
CA GLY A 97 8.73 -10.07 17.13
C GLY A 97 10.15 -10.55 17.42
N THR A 98 10.53 -10.40 18.66
CA THR A 98 11.78 -10.78 19.29
C THR A 98 12.27 -12.17 18.92
N SER A 99 13.07 -12.31 17.88
CA SER A 99 13.95 -13.45 17.70
C SER A 99 15.24 -12.98 17.03
N SER A 100 16.31 -13.06 17.81
CA SER A 100 17.67 -12.64 17.47
C SER A 100 18.34 -13.34 16.28
N GLU A 101 17.67 -14.29 15.66
CA GLU A 101 18.18 -15.02 14.48
C GLU A 101 17.62 -14.52 13.13
N ARG A 102 16.51 -13.74 13.12
CA ARG A 102 15.92 -13.21 11.89
C ARG A 102 16.64 -11.99 11.32
N ASN A 103 17.53 -11.39 12.07
CA ASN A 103 18.15 -10.10 11.75
C ASN A 103 19.16 -10.10 10.59
N ARG A 104 19.58 -11.23 10.05
CA ARG A 104 20.60 -11.26 8.97
C ARG A 104 20.05 -11.60 7.59
N THR A 105 19.00 -12.40 7.50
CA THR A 105 18.41 -12.82 6.22
C THR A 105 17.24 -11.91 5.79
N SER A 106 16.65 -11.21 6.76
CA SER A 106 15.46 -10.39 6.57
C SER A 106 15.72 -9.03 5.94
N ARG A 107 16.95 -8.52 5.99
CA ARG A 107 17.27 -7.14 5.58
C ARG A 107 17.05 -6.90 4.09
N THR A 108 17.48 -7.80 3.23
CA THR A 108 17.30 -7.70 1.77
C THR A 108 15.85 -7.92 1.36
N THR A 109 15.14 -8.83 2.04
CA THR A 109 13.74 -9.17 1.76
C THR A 109 12.78 -8.06 2.19
N ILE A 110 13.09 -7.33 3.26
CA ILE A 110 12.29 -6.19 3.72
C ILE A 110 12.46 -4.99 2.78
N GLU A 111 13.66 -4.74 2.29
CA GLU A 111 13.95 -3.66 1.36
C GLU A 111 13.18 -3.83 0.04
N GLU A 112 13.10 -5.05 -0.48
CA GLU A 112 12.35 -5.35 -1.72
C GLU A 112 10.84 -5.35 -1.51
N ALA A 113 10.35 -5.86 -0.37
CA ALA A 113 8.92 -5.99 -0.10
C ALA A 113 8.22 -4.65 0.19
N ASN A 114 8.94 -3.65 0.70
CA ASN A 114 8.38 -2.36 1.09
C ASN A 114 8.67 -1.23 0.10
N ARG A 115 9.17 -1.55 -1.09
CA ARG A 115 9.33 -0.56 -2.15
C ARG A 115 7.98 -0.22 -2.74
N GLN A 116 7.49 0.97 -2.39
CA GLN A 116 6.18 1.47 -2.79
C GLN A 116 6.31 2.51 -3.88
N ARG A 117 5.36 2.49 -4.81
CA ARG A 117 5.27 3.44 -5.91
C ARG A 117 3.95 4.18 -5.84
N PHE A 118 4.05 5.50 -5.86
CA PHE A 118 2.91 6.41 -5.81
C PHE A 118 2.95 7.40 -6.96
N LYS A 119 1.83 7.99 -7.27
CA LYS A 119 1.70 9.14 -8.16
C LYS A 119 1.44 10.38 -7.34
N VAL A 120 2.23 11.41 -7.59
CA VAL A 120 1.94 12.76 -7.10
C VAL A 120 0.81 13.32 -7.96
N TYR A 121 -0.18 13.93 -7.34
CA TYR A 121 -1.32 14.50 -8.05
C TYR A 121 -1.55 15.98 -7.75
N ASP A 122 -0.88 16.50 -6.72
CA ASP A 122 -0.94 17.91 -6.38
C ASP A 122 0.31 18.34 -5.61
N ILE A 123 0.77 19.56 -5.85
CA ILE A 123 1.94 20.16 -5.19
C ILE A 123 1.62 21.60 -4.84
N ILE A 124 1.77 21.94 -3.58
CA ILE A 124 1.48 23.28 -3.05
C ILE A 124 2.73 23.85 -2.41
N GLU A 125 3.11 25.07 -2.77
CA GLU A 125 4.07 25.84 -2.01
C GLU A 125 3.37 26.38 -0.76
N THR A 126 3.76 25.86 0.41
CA THR A 126 3.11 26.20 1.69
C THR A 126 3.74 27.40 2.38
N GLY A 127 4.95 27.78 2.00
CA GLY A 127 5.62 28.93 2.56
C GLY A 127 7.07 29.05 2.16
N THR A 128 7.65 30.18 2.50
CA THR A 128 9.08 30.45 2.31
C THR A 128 9.65 30.91 3.64
N LYS A 129 10.70 30.25 4.09
CA LYS A 129 11.46 30.64 5.28
C LYS A 129 12.87 31.03 4.85
N GLU A 130 13.19 32.31 4.96
CA GLU A 130 14.45 32.88 4.48
C GLU A 130 14.65 32.64 2.97
N ARG A 131 15.55 31.70 2.60
CA ARG A 131 15.83 31.31 1.21
C ARG A 131 15.32 29.91 0.89
N THR A 132 14.62 29.27 1.83
CA THR A 132 14.11 27.89 1.69
C THR A 132 12.63 27.94 1.39
N LYS A 133 12.21 27.33 0.29
CA LYS A 133 10.81 27.12 -0.05
C LYS A 133 10.33 25.80 0.56
N ILE A 134 9.08 25.77 0.98
CA ILE A 134 8.46 24.59 1.57
C ILE A 134 7.37 24.10 0.61
N TYR A 135 7.52 22.88 0.11
CA TYR A 135 6.53 22.24 -0.75
C TYR A 135 5.84 21.09 -0.01
N LYS A 136 4.53 21.06 -0.14
CA LYS A 136 3.71 19.92 0.28
C LYS A 136 3.17 19.21 -0.96
N MET A 137 3.56 17.96 -1.14
CA MET A 137 3.16 17.09 -2.23
C MET A 137 2.09 16.13 -1.74
N PHE A 138 1.03 15.93 -2.52
CA PHE A 138 -0.01 14.96 -2.26
C PHE A 138 0.18 13.79 -3.22
N PHE A 139 0.17 12.59 -2.67
CA PHE A 139 0.38 11.38 -3.46
C PHE A 139 -0.68 10.31 -3.19
N VAL A 140 -0.83 9.42 -4.15
CA VAL A 140 -1.79 8.31 -4.12
C VAL A 140 -1.18 7.10 -4.81
N SER A 141 -1.61 5.89 -4.44
CA SER A 141 -1.19 4.67 -5.11
C SER A 141 -1.43 4.75 -6.61
N GLU A 142 -0.47 4.27 -7.41
CA GLU A 142 -0.50 4.37 -8.87
C GLU A 142 -1.77 3.74 -9.46
N GLU A 143 -2.28 2.69 -8.84
CA GLU A 143 -3.51 1.99 -9.25
C GLU A 143 -4.74 2.90 -9.29
N TYR A 144 -4.79 3.92 -8.43
CA TYR A 144 -5.88 4.89 -8.46
C TYR A 144 -5.90 5.69 -9.77
N VAL A 145 -4.74 6.11 -10.24
CA VAL A 145 -4.64 6.88 -11.49
C VAL A 145 -5.05 6.02 -12.68
N PHE A 146 -4.62 4.76 -12.72
CA PHE A 146 -5.07 3.84 -13.77
C PHE A 146 -6.55 3.49 -13.66
N ASN A 147 -7.08 3.37 -12.43
CA ASN A 147 -8.51 3.19 -12.23
C ASN A 147 -9.33 4.34 -12.83
N MET A 148 -8.89 5.58 -12.66
CA MET A 148 -9.61 6.74 -13.22
C MET A 148 -9.56 6.77 -14.74
N LYS A 149 -8.48 6.30 -15.36
CA LYS A 149 -8.29 6.28 -16.81
C LYS A 149 -9.01 5.10 -17.49
N ASN A 150 -9.26 4.02 -16.76
CA ASN A 150 -9.83 2.78 -17.32
C ASN A 150 -11.33 2.67 -17.03
N LYS A 151 -12.07 2.27 -18.05
CA LYS A 151 -13.49 1.93 -17.95
C LYS A 151 -13.71 0.50 -18.40
N VAL A 152 -14.57 -0.21 -17.69
CA VAL A 152 -14.88 -1.61 -17.95
C VAL A 152 -16.36 -1.72 -18.36
N SER A 153 -16.58 -2.32 -19.54
CA SER A 153 -17.92 -2.73 -20.00
C SER A 153 -17.85 -4.24 -20.23
N LYS A 154 -18.37 -5.03 -19.31
CA LYS A 154 -18.31 -6.49 -19.39
C LYS A 154 -19.49 -7.15 -18.68
N GLY A 155 -20.04 -8.19 -19.31
CA GLY A 155 -21.01 -9.09 -18.67
C GLY A 155 -20.30 -10.32 -18.10
N TYR A 156 -20.63 -10.68 -16.89
CA TYR A 156 -20.23 -11.92 -16.21
C TYR A 156 -21.47 -12.79 -16.04
N LYS A 157 -21.38 -14.06 -16.42
CA LYS A 157 -22.48 -15.01 -16.32
C LYS A 157 -22.05 -16.21 -15.49
N GLY A 158 -22.78 -16.53 -14.43
CA GLY A 158 -22.48 -17.66 -13.56
C GLY A 158 -21.08 -17.55 -12.95
N THR A 159 -20.68 -16.36 -12.46
CA THR A 159 -19.33 -16.09 -11.94
C THR A 159 -19.45 -15.61 -10.49
N GLU A 160 -18.57 -16.08 -9.61
CA GLU A 160 -18.49 -15.60 -8.23
C GLU A 160 -17.96 -14.15 -8.19
N TYR A 161 -18.38 -13.37 -7.21
CA TYR A 161 -17.86 -12.00 -7.04
C TYR A 161 -16.35 -11.98 -6.82
N SER A 162 -15.80 -12.93 -6.08
CA SER A 162 -14.35 -13.11 -5.88
C SER A 162 -13.57 -13.22 -7.20
N ASP A 163 -14.11 -13.92 -8.20
CA ASP A 163 -13.46 -14.08 -9.50
C ASP A 163 -13.64 -12.86 -10.40
N ILE A 164 -14.78 -12.17 -10.27
CA ILE A 164 -15.00 -10.88 -10.95
C ILE A 164 -13.95 -9.87 -10.47
N VAL A 165 -13.71 -9.80 -9.16
CA VAL A 165 -12.70 -8.90 -8.55
C VAL A 165 -11.29 -9.20 -9.06
N LYS A 166 -10.91 -10.48 -9.13
CA LYS A 166 -9.62 -10.91 -9.72
C LYS A 166 -9.47 -10.45 -11.16
N ASP A 167 -10.49 -10.66 -12.01
CA ASP A 167 -10.46 -10.23 -13.42
C ASP A 167 -10.34 -8.70 -13.56
N LEU A 168 -11.06 -7.94 -12.71
CA LEU A 168 -10.98 -6.48 -12.71
C LEU A 168 -9.59 -5.97 -12.31
N MET A 169 -8.95 -6.60 -11.32
CA MET A 169 -7.59 -6.25 -10.89
C MET A 169 -6.53 -6.64 -11.92
N ILE A 170 -6.69 -7.77 -12.61
CA ILE A 170 -5.82 -8.13 -13.73
C ILE A 170 -5.86 -7.05 -14.80
N LYS A 171 -7.05 -6.55 -15.16
CA LYS A 171 -7.19 -5.48 -16.16
C LYS A 171 -6.58 -4.17 -15.70
N LEU A 172 -6.70 -3.84 -14.43
CA LEU A 172 -6.08 -2.66 -13.86
C LEU A 172 -4.55 -2.74 -13.96
N ASN A 173 -3.98 -3.89 -13.60
CA ASN A 173 -2.54 -4.12 -13.58
C ASN A 173 -1.89 -4.18 -14.97
N GLN A 174 -2.67 -4.36 -16.06
CA GLN A 174 -2.13 -4.39 -17.43
C GLN A 174 -1.33 -3.13 -17.79
N ASN A 175 -1.62 -2.00 -17.17
CA ASN A 175 -0.97 -0.72 -17.42
C ASN A 175 0.16 -0.40 -16.43
N ILE A 176 0.39 -1.26 -15.45
CA ILE A 176 1.43 -1.10 -14.42
C ILE A 176 2.58 -2.06 -14.76
N LYS A 177 3.82 -1.64 -14.59
CA LYS A 177 4.97 -2.52 -14.78
C LYS A 177 4.90 -3.68 -13.79
N SER A 178 5.20 -4.90 -14.27
CA SER A 178 5.07 -6.13 -13.48
C SER A 178 5.86 -6.11 -12.16
N GLU A 179 6.99 -5.42 -12.12
CA GLU A 179 7.82 -5.25 -10.91
C GLU A 179 7.12 -4.48 -9.77
N PHE A 180 6.07 -3.71 -10.10
CA PHE A 180 5.27 -2.93 -9.15
C PHE A 180 3.87 -3.49 -8.92
N HIS A 181 3.55 -4.66 -9.50
CA HIS A 181 2.26 -5.29 -9.25
C HIS A 181 2.14 -5.69 -7.78
N LYS A 182 1.12 -5.16 -7.13
CA LYS A 182 0.81 -5.51 -5.76
C LYS A 182 0.05 -6.83 -5.70
N LYS A 183 0.27 -7.60 -4.65
CA LYS A 183 -0.46 -8.84 -4.38
C LYS A 183 -1.94 -8.53 -4.16
N LEU A 184 -2.80 -9.45 -4.56
CA LEU A 184 -4.24 -9.39 -4.31
C LEU A 184 -4.64 -10.60 -3.48
N PHE A 185 -5.21 -10.35 -2.32
CA PHE A 185 -5.76 -11.34 -1.41
C PHE A 185 -7.28 -11.27 -1.50
N VAL A 186 -7.91 -12.35 -1.91
CA VAL A 186 -9.36 -12.41 -2.14
C VAL A 186 -9.95 -13.53 -1.33
N GLU A 187 -10.87 -13.18 -0.45
CA GLU A 187 -11.75 -14.14 0.23
C GLU A 187 -12.77 -14.70 -0.77
N LYS A 188 -12.99 -16.01 -0.73
CA LYS A 188 -13.94 -16.67 -1.60
C LYS A 188 -15.37 -16.25 -1.25
N THR A 189 -16.18 -15.98 -2.29
CA THR A 189 -17.58 -15.55 -2.12
C THR A 189 -18.55 -16.66 -2.48
N LEU A 190 -19.68 -16.67 -1.79
CA LEU A 190 -20.81 -17.57 -2.04
C LEU A 190 -21.53 -17.19 -3.34
N SER A 191 -22.05 -18.23 -3.99
CA SER A 191 -22.98 -18.21 -5.13
C SER A 191 -22.49 -17.52 -6.40
N MET A 192 -22.86 -18.17 -7.51
CA MET A 192 -22.61 -17.65 -8.86
C MET A 192 -23.65 -16.59 -9.22
N GLN A 193 -23.19 -15.47 -9.78
CA GLN A 193 -24.00 -14.33 -10.11
C GLN A 193 -23.94 -13.99 -11.61
N ASN A 194 -24.98 -13.32 -12.08
CA ASN A 194 -24.98 -12.69 -13.40
C ASN A 194 -24.86 -11.19 -13.21
N VAL A 195 -23.72 -10.62 -13.60
CA VAL A 195 -23.38 -9.21 -13.36
C VAL A 195 -23.05 -8.53 -14.68
N ILE A 196 -23.58 -7.35 -14.89
CA ILE A 196 -23.22 -6.47 -15.99
C ILE A 196 -22.51 -5.26 -15.38
N VAL A 197 -21.27 -5.00 -15.80
CA VAL A 197 -20.50 -3.80 -15.46
C VAL A 197 -20.68 -2.79 -16.60
N PRO A 198 -21.48 -1.71 -16.40
CA PRO A 198 -21.83 -0.78 -17.46
C PRO A 198 -20.88 0.42 -17.48
N ASN A 199 -19.72 0.29 -18.13
CA ASN A 199 -18.74 1.38 -18.29
C ASN A 199 -18.28 2.03 -16.96
N TRP A 200 -18.12 1.22 -15.91
CA TRP A 200 -17.63 1.68 -14.62
C TRP A 200 -16.10 1.63 -14.54
N THR A 201 -15.53 2.40 -13.61
CA THR A 201 -14.13 2.17 -13.25
C THR A 201 -13.99 0.82 -12.54
N PRO A 202 -12.81 0.17 -12.60
CA PRO A 202 -12.56 -1.08 -11.90
C PRO A 202 -12.94 -1.04 -10.42
N PHE A 203 -12.56 0.02 -9.68
CA PHE A 203 -12.89 0.13 -8.26
C PHE A 203 -14.39 0.34 -8.01
N GLN A 204 -15.09 1.07 -8.87
CA GLN A 204 -16.55 1.15 -8.77
C GLN A 204 -17.20 -0.23 -8.92
N ALA A 205 -16.72 -1.05 -9.87
CA ALA A 205 -17.21 -2.40 -10.07
C ALA A 205 -16.87 -3.33 -8.90
N ILE A 206 -15.66 -3.20 -8.32
CA ILE A 206 -15.23 -3.97 -7.15
C ILE A 206 -16.08 -3.60 -5.93
N ASN A 207 -16.31 -2.31 -5.68
CA ASN A 207 -17.16 -1.85 -4.56
C ASN A 207 -18.61 -2.29 -4.72
N PHE A 208 -19.11 -2.34 -5.97
CA PHE A 208 -20.41 -2.94 -6.25
C PHE A 208 -20.45 -4.43 -5.89
N CYS A 209 -19.40 -5.20 -6.22
CA CYS A 209 -19.29 -6.59 -5.83
C CYS A 209 -19.21 -6.72 -4.30
N ALA A 210 -18.41 -5.90 -3.62
CA ALA A 210 -18.24 -5.91 -2.17
C ALA A 210 -19.56 -5.70 -1.43
N SER A 211 -20.39 -4.76 -1.89
CA SER A 211 -21.71 -4.50 -1.29
C SER A 211 -22.73 -5.65 -1.40
N ARG A 212 -22.42 -6.69 -2.18
CA ARG A 212 -23.31 -7.83 -2.46
C ARG A 212 -22.69 -9.18 -2.15
N SER A 213 -21.45 -9.22 -1.74
CA SER A 213 -20.73 -10.45 -1.44
C SER A 213 -21.16 -11.05 -0.11
N LEU A 214 -21.16 -12.37 -0.08
CA LEU A 214 -21.28 -13.18 1.13
C LEU A 214 -20.09 -14.13 1.17
N SER A 215 -19.54 -14.37 2.36
CA SER A 215 -18.40 -15.27 2.55
C SER A 215 -18.81 -16.73 2.29
N ALA A 216 -17.93 -17.47 1.59
CA ALA A 216 -18.10 -18.89 1.34
C ALA A 216 -17.59 -19.78 2.48
N ASP A 217 -16.88 -19.25 3.45
CA ASP A 217 -16.22 -20.02 4.53
C ASP A 217 -17.21 -20.71 5.49
N LEU A 218 -18.52 -20.48 5.32
CA LEU A 218 -19.58 -21.09 6.13
C LEU A 218 -19.98 -22.47 5.67
N GLU A 219 -19.92 -22.77 4.37
CA GLU A 219 -20.34 -24.09 3.86
C GLU A 219 -19.38 -25.22 4.28
N SER A 220 -18.12 -24.90 4.57
CA SER A 220 -17.13 -25.90 4.97
C SER A 220 -17.27 -26.39 6.42
N GLN A 221 -18.08 -25.73 7.24
CA GLN A 221 -18.28 -26.11 8.66
C GLN A 221 -19.58 -26.86 8.95
N GLU A 222 -20.55 -26.85 8.05
CA GLU A 222 -21.82 -27.56 8.26
C GLU A 222 -21.73 -29.09 8.05
N GLN A 223 -20.65 -29.60 7.49
CA GLN A 223 -20.52 -31.04 7.15
C GLN A 223 -19.76 -31.88 8.16
N ASN A 224 -19.19 -31.34 9.22
CA ASN A 224 -18.47 -32.11 10.22
C ASN A 224 -19.06 -31.93 11.63
N ASP A 225 -19.76 -32.97 12.09
CA ASP A 225 -20.20 -33.27 13.45
C ASP A 225 -21.35 -32.48 14.10
N ILE A 226 -22.50 -33.17 14.14
CA ILE A 226 -23.75 -32.75 14.79
C ILE A 226 -23.69 -32.74 16.34
N THR A 227 -22.58 -33.13 16.97
CA THR A 227 -22.57 -33.37 18.42
C THR A 227 -21.84 -32.34 19.30
N THR A 228 -21.08 -31.40 18.71
CA THR A 228 -20.40 -30.34 19.49
C THR A 228 -20.26 -29.06 18.67
N SER A 229 -21.37 -28.55 18.15
CA SER A 229 -21.32 -27.33 17.32
C SER A 229 -21.05 -26.08 18.18
N PRO A 230 -19.96 -25.34 17.96
CA PRO A 230 -19.95 -23.94 18.38
C PRO A 230 -21.11 -23.23 17.71
N PRO A 231 -21.64 -22.14 18.31
CA PRO A 231 -22.74 -21.39 17.71
C PRO A 231 -22.38 -20.99 16.28
N PRO A 232 -23.34 -21.02 15.34
CA PRO A 232 -23.08 -20.66 13.94
C PRO A 232 -22.42 -19.29 13.89
N ARG A 233 -21.25 -19.21 13.24
CA ARG A 233 -20.56 -17.93 13.07
C ARG A 233 -21.43 -17.05 12.17
N PRO A 234 -21.56 -15.76 12.46
CA PRO A 234 -22.30 -14.87 11.61
C PRO A 234 -21.72 -14.89 10.19
N VAL A 235 -22.61 -14.93 9.21
CA VAL A 235 -22.23 -14.88 7.78
C VAL A 235 -21.55 -13.57 7.51
N GLY A 236 -20.27 -13.57 7.13
CA GLY A 236 -19.56 -12.39 6.69
C GLY A 236 -20.23 -11.78 5.47
N SER A 237 -20.96 -10.69 5.68
CA SER A 237 -21.71 -9.99 4.61
C SER A 237 -21.18 -8.60 4.30
N LEU A 238 -20.33 -8.06 5.15
CA LEU A 238 -19.72 -6.75 4.95
C LEU A 238 -18.32 -6.92 4.38
N PHE A 239 -18.24 -7.01 3.05
CA PHE A 239 -16.97 -7.03 2.35
C PHE A 239 -16.42 -5.63 2.17
N VAL A 240 -15.10 -5.52 2.29
CA VAL A 240 -14.32 -4.32 2.04
C VAL A 240 -13.23 -4.60 1.01
N PHE A 241 -12.89 -3.58 0.24
CA PHE A 241 -11.76 -3.62 -0.69
C PHE A 241 -10.82 -2.47 -0.36
N TYR A 242 -9.64 -2.80 0.10
CA TYR A 242 -8.67 -1.82 0.58
C TYR A 242 -7.24 -2.24 0.26
N GLU A 243 -6.34 -1.29 0.31
CA GLU A 243 -4.90 -1.48 0.17
C GLU A 243 -4.23 -1.37 1.53
N LYS A 244 -3.31 -2.31 1.81
CA LYS A 244 -2.47 -2.31 3.00
C LYS A 244 -1.02 -2.08 2.61
N LEU A 245 -0.36 -1.19 3.32
CA LEU A 245 1.03 -0.82 3.09
C LEU A 245 1.95 -2.04 3.20
N GLY A 246 2.80 -2.24 2.17
CA GLY A 246 3.75 -3.36 2.12
C GLY A 246 3.14 -4.73 1.85
N ALA A 247 1.81 -4.88 1.88
CA ALA A 247 1.14 -6.16 1.69
C ALA A 247 0.41 -6.27 0.34
N GLY A 248 -0.30 -5.22 -0.08
CA GLY A 248 -1.08 -5.19 -1.32
C GLY A 248 -2.57 -4.96 -1.09
N PHE A 249 -3.39 -5.49 -1.99
CA PHE A 249 -4.84 -5.33 -1.97
C PHE A 249 -5.55 -6.49 -1.28
N PHE A 250 -6.60 -6.16 -0.54
CA PHE A 250 -7.43 -7.12 0.17
C PHE A 250 -8.89 -6.95 -0.23
N TYR A 251 -9.56 -8.07 -0.49
CA TYR A 251 -10.99 -8.16 -0.68
C TYR A 251 -11.52 -9.23 0.26
N GLU A 252 -12.04 -8.82 1.39
CA GLU A 252 -12.43 -9.73 2.46
C GLU A 252 -13.55 -9.16 3.34
N SER A 253 -14.20 -10.04 4.09
CA SER A 253 -15.24 -9.65 5.02
C SER A 253 -14.64 -9.11 6.33
N LEU A 254 -15.35 -8.19 7.01
CA LEU A 254 -14.94 -7.70 8.33
C LEU A 254 -14.88 -8.82 9.37
N GLU A 255 -15.76 -9.79 9.26
CA GLU A 255 -15.77 -10.98 10.13
C GLU A 255 -14.49 -11.81 9.97
N SER A 256 -14.02 -11.98 8.73
CA SER A 256 -12.74 -12.64 8.44
C SER A 256 -11.57 -11.92 9.09
N LEU A 257 -11.54 -10.59 9.04
CA LEU A 257 -10.52 -9.77 9.70
C LEU A 257 -10.51 -9.99 11.21
N ILE A 258 -11.68 -9.97 11.85
CA ILE A 258 -11.82 -10.19 13.30
C ILE A 258 -11.35 -11.57 13.70
N ILE A 259 -11.68 -12.58 12.91
CA ILE A 259 -11.30 -13.97 13.19
C ILE A 259 -9.79 -14.16 13.04
N LYS A 260 -9.20 -13.62 11.98
CA LYS A 260 -7.74 -13.67 11.75
C LYS A 260 -6.97 -13.03 12.90
N GLN A 261 -7.43 -11.91 13.42
CA GLN A 261 -6.81 -11.28 14.59
C GLN A 261 -6.86 -12.15 15.83
N LYS A 262 -7.98 -12.86 16.08
CA LYS A 262 -8.10 -13.77 17.22
C LYS A 262 -7.21 -15.01 17.11
N MET A 263 -6.88 -15.45 15.89
CA MET A 263 -6.01 -16.61 15.65
C MET A 263 -4.52 -16.32 15.76
N VAL A 264 -4.11 -15.06 15.67
CA VAL A 264 -2.69 -14.66 15.69
C VAL A 264 -2.11 -14.58 17.12
N GLY A 265 -2.93 -14.87 18.16
CA GLY A 265 -2.51 -14.80 19.57
C GLY A 265 -2.95 -13.50 20.24
N ASP A 266 -2.45 -13.28 21.45
CA ASP A 266 -2.83 -12.15 22.27
C ASP A 266 -2.74 -10.84 21.48
N LEU A 267 -3.81 -10.05 21.55
CA LEU A 267 -3.83 -8.70 20.98
C LEU A 267 -2.60 -7.93 21.47
N PRO A 268 -1.90 -7.21 20.60
CA PRO A 268 -0.77 -6.40 21.04
C PRO A 268 -1.25 -5.45 22.14
N LEU A 269 -0.66 -5.58 23.31
CA LEU A 269 -0.95 -4.70 24.43
C LEU A 269 -0.25 -3.36 24.14
N TYR A 270 -0.98 -2.38 23.67
CA TYR A 270 -0.46 -1.02 23.53
C TYR A 270 -0.39 -0.39 24.91
N GLN A 271 0.82 -0.26 25.44
CA GLN A 271 1.07 0.46 26.67
C GLN A 271 1.32 1.94 26.33
N TYR A 272 0.38 2.80 26.66
CA TYR A 272 0.59 4.23 26.55
C TYR A 272 1.52 4.69 27.66
N ALA A 273 2.73 5.09 27.31
CA ALA A 273 3.63 5.77 28.22
C ALA A 273 3.59 7.27 27.94
N PRO A 274 2.96 8.09 28.80
CA PRO A 274 3.03 9.54 28.64
C PRO A 274 4.47 9.99 28.75
N LYS A 275 4.95 10.79 27.81
CA LYS A 275 6.23 11.48 27.94
C LYS A 275 6.11 12.44 29.13
N LEU A 276 6.89 12.21 30.20
CA LEU A 276 7.11 13.14 31.29
C LEU A 276 8.02 14.29 30.82
#